data_ac86044a2aa9b22fafd210f4d85902d7
#
_entry.id   ac86044a2aa9b22fafd210f4d85902d7
#
_cell.length_a   1.000
_cell.length_b   1.000
_cell.length_c   1.000
_cell.angle_alpha   90.00
_cell.angle_beta   90.00
_cell.angle_gamma   90.00
#
_symmetry.space_group_name_H-M   'P 1'
#
loop_
_entity.id
_entity.type
_entity.pdbx_description
1 polymer ?
#
loop_
_entity_poly.entity_id
_entity_poly.type
_entity_poly.pdbx_seq_one_letter_code
_entity_poly.pdbx_strand_id
1 'polypeptide(L)'
;MFRKNDLMLLLVIFASMGAGIGFPAAGKIFSPYPFYLVMILLFFNFLKIEFSEVIHHAGETASTLLILCMCKLVIVPVALFFITQALLPDYALPILLMSGISTGVLAPFISSLLNASTLLALMMVVITSLLAPFSLPALVKLLLGRTLEISFLSMVRVLMMVIFVPAFFAALLRQWVPSFLRKLEPMQFPVSLVIIACVNLGVFPKYSSYFTERPAAVVEALVVAFVLSAILHVIGFFVTLSKRKEDRLAGAVSFACMNNVLIIVFSSQFFGPLAPTLAAVYILPFFLMIVPARIAGKLIR
;
A
#
# COMPACT_ATOMS: atom_id res chain seq x y z
N MET A 1 20.57 -6.97 3.55
CA MET A 1 20.52 -8.39 3.21
C MET A 1 19.07 -8.84 3.37
N PHE A 2 18.49 -9.47 2.35
CA PHE A 2 17.11 -9.96 2.41
C PHE A 2 16.99 -11.06 3.46
N ARG A 3 15.95 -11.01 4.28
CA ARG A 3 15.59 -12.11 5.18
C ARG A 3 14.90 -13.22 4.37
N LYS A 4 14.93 -14.45 4.84
CA LYS A 4 14.25 -15.59 4.21
C LYS A 4 12.76 -15.30 3.96
N ASN A 5 12.11 -14.61 4.89
CA ASN A 5 10.71 -14.21 4.79
C ASN A 5 10.44 -13.24 3.63
N ASP A 6 11.36 -12.32 3.34
CA ASP A 6 11.22 -11.35 2.25
C ASP A 6 11.26 -12.05 0.89
N LEU A 7 12.19 -13.02 0.75
CA LEU A 7 12.29 -13.84 -0.47
C LEU A 7 11.05 -14.73 -0.65
N MET A 8 10.53 -15.31 0.42
CA MET A 8 9.28 -16.09 0.37
C MET A 8 8.09 -15.22 -0.06
N LEU A 9 7.99 -14.00 0.46
CA LEU A 9 6.94 -13.06 0.09
C LEU A 9 7.01 -12.69 -1.40
N LEU A 10 8.20 -12.34 -1.90
CA LEU A 10 8.41 -12.06 -3.32
C LEU A 10 8.04 -13.25 -4.20
N LEU A 11 8.54 -14.44 -3.84
CA LEU A 11 8.24 -15.66 -4.59
C LEU A 11 6.73 -15.93 -4.63
N VAL A 12 6.04 -15.83 -3.50
CA VAL A 12 4.59 -16.06 -3.42
C VAL A 12 3.82 -15.06 -4.28
N ILE A 13 4.18 -13.76 -4.24
CA ILE A 13 3.51 -12.73 -5.04
C ILE A 13 3.67 -13.00 -6.53
N PHE A 14 4.91 -13.19 -7.00
CA PHE A 14 5.15 -13.38 -8.45
C PHE A 14 4.66 -14.74 -8.95
N ALA A 15 4.82 -15.80 -8.16
CA ALA A 15 4.32 -17.13 -8.52
C ALA A 15 2.79 -17.17 -8.59
N SER A 16 2.09 -16.59 -7.59
CA SER A 16 0.62 -16.54 -7.58
C SER A 16 0.04 -15.65 -8.65
N MET A 17 0.69 -14.49 -8.93
CA MET A 17 0.33 -13.62 -10.06
C MET A 17 0.51 -14.34 -11.39
N GLY A 18 1.69 -14.96 -11.61
CA GLY A 18 1.97 -15.73 -12.83
C GLY A 18 1.04 -16.92 -13.02
N ALA A 19 0.72 -17.64 -11.93
CA ALA A 19 -0.25 -18.74 -11.95
C ALA A 19 -1.67 -18.24 -12.27
N GLY A 20 -2.10 -17.11 -11.71
CA GLY A 20 -3.40 -16.50 -12.02
C GLY A 20 -3.53 -16.10 -13.50
N ILE A 21 -2.47 -15.57 -14.09
CA ILE A 21 -2.42 -15.18 -15.51
C ILE A 21 -2.36 -16.42 -16.41
N GLY A 22 -1.47 -17.38 -16.09
CA GLY A 22 -1.22 -18.55 -16.93
C GLY A 22 -2.30 -19.64 -16.85
N PHE A 23 -2.98 -19.76 -15.70
CA PHE A 23 -4.02 -20.75 -15.44
C PHE A 23 -5.33 -20.12 -14.97
N PRO A 24 -5.99 -19.28 -15.79
CA PRO A 24 -7.14 -18.50 -15.37
C PRO A 24 -8.33 -19.34 -14.89
N ALA A 25 -8.49 -20.57 -15.41
CA ALA A 25 -9.55 -21.48 -14.99
C ALA A 25 -9.42 -21.90 -13.51
N ALA A 26 -8.21 -22.19 -13.05
CA ALA A 26 -7.94 -22.53 -11.65
C ALA A 26 -8.20 -21.35 -10.69
N GLY A 27 -7.95 -20.12 -11.15
CA GLY A 27 -8.17 -18.92 -10.35
C GLY A 27 -9.64 -18.53 -10.15
N LYS A 28 -10.56 -19.03 -10.98
CA LYS A 28 -12.01 -18.70 -10.86
C LYS A 28 -12.60 -19.02 -9.49
N ILE A 29 -12.10 -20.05 -8.81
CA ILE A 29 -12.54 -20.42 -7.44
C ILE A 29 -12.27 -19.28 -6.45
N PHE A 30 -11.18 -18.52 -6.64
CA PHE A 30 -10.77 -17.45 -5.74
C PHE A 30 -11.40 -16.08 -6.09
N SER A 31 -11.96 -15.92 -7.30
CA SER A 31 -12.47 -14.63 -7.80
C SER A 31 -13.52 -13.94 -6.92
N PRO A 32 -14.41 -14.65 -6.16
CA PRO A 32 -15.36 -13.98 -5.28
C PRO A 32 -14.76 -13.45 -3.97
N TYR A 33 -13.54 -13.88 -3.60
CA TYR A 33 -13.02 -13.71 -2.24
C TYR A 33 -11.99 -12.59 -2.01
N PRO A 34 -11.34 -11.96 -3.01
CA PRO A 34 -10.26 -10.98 -2.77
C PRO A 34 -10.64 -9.88 -1.79
N PHE A 35 -11.88 -9.40 -1.86
CA PHE A 35 -12.41 -8.37 -0.95
C PHE A 35 -12.37 -8.82 0.52
N TYR A 36 -12.87 -10.01 0.82
CA TYR A 36 -12.88 -10.55 2.19
C TYR A 36 -11.48 -10.94 2.66
N LEU A 37 -10.65 -11.46 1.76
CA LEU A 37 -9.27 -11.84 2.06
C LEU A 37 -8.41 -10.64 2.45
N VAL A 38 -8.57 -9.50 1.76
CA VAL A 38 -7.85 -8.28 2.17
C VAL A 38 -8.35 -7.73 3.51
N MET A 39 -9.63 -7.89 3.84
CA MET A 39 -10.15 -7.53 5.17
C MET A 39 -9.49 -8.36 6.27
N ILE A 40 -9.34 -9.68 6.07
CA ILE A 40 -8.65 -10.56 7.01
C ILE A 40 -7.16 -10.15 7.13
N LEU A 41 -6.51 -9.85 6.02
CA LEU A 41 -5.12 -9.36 6.02
C LEU A 41 -4.97 -8.07 6.82
N LEU A 42 -5.87 -7.11 6.62
CA LEU A 42 -5.86 -5.83 7.33
C LEU A 42 -6.20 -6.02 8.82
N PHE A 43 -7.09 -6.93 9.17
CA PHE A 43 -7.35 -7.29 10.56
C PHE A 43 -6.04 -7.72 11.27
N PHE A 44 -5.29 -8.67 10.71
CA PHE A 44 -3.99 -9.07 11.26
C PHE A 44 -3.00 -7.92 11.34
N ASN A 45 -3.03 -7.02 10.39
CA ASN A 45 -2.18 -5.84 10.38
C ASN A 45 -2.56 -4.84 11.48
N PHE A 46 -3.84 -4.58 11.68
CA PHE A 46 -4.34 -3.69 12.74
C PHE A 46 -4.13 -4.26 14.15
N LEU A 47 -4.04 -5.58 14.31
CA LEU A 47 -3.67 -6.18 15.59
C LEU A 47 -2.28 -5.77 16.10
N LYS A 48 -1.38 -5.32 15.23
CA LYS A 48 -0.03 -4.83 15.60
C LYS A 48 -0.01 -3.37 16.04
N ILE A 49 -1.09 -2.62 15.80
CA ILE A 49 -1.12 -1.19 16.00
C ILE A 49 -1.67 -0.87 17.40
N GLU A 50 -0.86 -0.23 18.24
CA GLU A 50 -1.30 0.31 19.51
C GLU A 50 -1.88 1.72 19.32
N PHE A 51 -3.21 1.79 19.16
CA PHE A 51 -3.90 3.06 18.93
C PHE A 51 -3.73 4.06 20.08
N SER A 52 -3.54 3.59 21.32
CA SER A 52 -3.28 4.43 22.49
C SER A 52 -2.00 5.24 22.36
N GLU A 53 -0.91 4.63 21.87
CA GLU A 53 0.34 5.35 21.61
C GLU A 53 0.17 6.43 20.54
N VAL A 54 -0.57 6.11 19.47
CA VAL A 54 -0.86 7.06 18.40
C VAL A 54 -1.62 8.28 18.91
N ILE A 55 -2.66 8.07 19.74
CA ILE A 55 -3.49 9.16 20.29
C ILE A 55 -2.68 10.02 21.27
N HIS A 56 -1.87 9.40 22.13
CA HIS A 56 -1.08 10.12 23.14
C HIS A 56 -0.05 11.08 22.51
N HIS A 57 0.62 10.65 21.44
CA HIS A 57 1.66 11.46 20.79
C HIS A 57 1.16 12.31 19.61
N ALA A 58 -0.09 12.12 19.18
CA ALA A 58 -0.65 12.89 18.04
C ALA A 58 -0.67 14.40 18.32
N GLY A 59 -0.87 14.83 19.56
CA GLY A 59 -0.91 16.25 19.93
C GLY A 59 0.43 16.97 19.73
N GLU A 60 1.53 16.36 20.10
CA GLU A 60 2.88 16.95 20.04
C GLU A 60 3.39 17.10 18.59
N THR A 61 2.92 16.26 17.68
CA THR A 61 3.36 16.20 16.28
C THR A 61 2.25 16.53 15.28
N ALA A 62 1.11 17.06 15.73
CA ALA A 62 -0.09 17.27 14.93
C ALA A 62 0.18 18.07 13.64
N SER A 63 0.93 19.17 13.71
CA SER A 63 1.25 19.99 12.54
C SER A 63 2.09 19.25 11.51
N THR A 64 3.07 18.46 11.97
CA THR A 64 3.91 17.63 11.09
C THR A 64 3.08 16.54 10.42
N LEU A 65 2.23 15.85 11.18
CA LEU A 65 1.35 14.81 10.66
C LEU A 65 0.35 15.37 9.66
N LEU A 66 -0.24 16.54 9.94
CA LEU A 66 -1.15 17.19 9.01
C LEU A 66 -0.48 17.48 7.67
N ILE A 67 0.72 18.08 7.69
CA ILE A 67 1.50 18.38 6.48
C ILE A 67 1.82 17.09 5.72
N LEU A 68 2.32 16.07 6.41
CA LEU A 68 2.66 14.78 5.79
C LEU A 68 1.44 14.10 5.19
N CYS A 69 0.31 14.08 5.89
CA CYS A 69 -0.93 13.49 5.39
C CYS A 69 -1.48 14.26 4.19
N MET A 70 -1.50 15.60 4.25
CA MET A 70 -1.91 16.43 3.11
C MET A 70 -1.01 16.22 1.90
N CYS A 71 0.30 16.21 2.09
CA CYS A 71 1.24 15.91 1.02
C CYS A 71 1.02 14.49 0.46
N LYS A 72 0.94 13.47 1.33
CA LYS A 72 0.82 12.06 0.94
C LYS A 72 -0.49 11.74 0.26
N LEU A 73 -1.61 12.26 0.77
CA LEU A 73 -2.94 11.86 0.30
C LEU A 73 -3.53 12.79 -0.77
N VAL A 74 -2.99 14.02 -0.91
CA VAL A 74 -3.56 15.01 -1.84
C VAL A 74 -2.51 15.59 -2.77
N ILE A 75 -1.51 16.31 -2.23
CA ILE A 75 -0.61 17.14 -3.06
C ILE A 75 0.22 16.28 -4.01
N VAL A 76 0.88 15.25 -3.47
CA VAL A 76 1.77 14.39 -4.26
C VAL A 76 0.99 13.55 -5.29
N PRO A 77 -0.14 12.90 -4.94
CA PRO A 77 -0.94 12.19 -5.93
C PRO A 77 -1.45 13.08 -7.07
N VAL A 78 -1.92 14.30 -6.76
CA VAL A 78 -2.38 15.25 -7.78
C VAL A 78 -1.24 15.69 -8.68
N ALA A 79 -0.09 16.06 -8.10
CA ALA A 79 1.08 16.47 -8.87
C ALA A 79 1.58 15.35 -9.79
N LEU A 80 1.72 14.13 -9.25
CA LEU A 80 2.14 12.96 -10.03
C LEU A 80 1.12 12.60 -11.12
N PHE A 81 -0.19 12.73 -10.83
CA PHE A 81 -1.22 12.52 -11.84
C PHE A 81 -1.05 13.45 -13.04
N PHE A 82 -0.89 14.75 -12.85
CA PHE A 82 -0.73 15.69 -13.97
C PHE A 82 0.59 15.47 -14.74
N ILE A 83 1.67 15.19 -14.02
CA ILE A 83 2.97 14.86 -14.66
C ILE A 83 2.84 13.60 -15.50
N THR A 84 2.25 12.56 -14.97
CA THR A 84 2.11 11.28 -15.69
C THR A 84 1.04 11.36 -16.78
N GLN A 85 -0.01 12.15 -16.62
CA GLN A 85 -0.99 12.40 -17.67
C GLN A 85 -0.34 13.02 -18.92
N ALA A 86 0.69 13.85 -18.73
CA ALA A 86 1.43 14.47 -19.83
C ALA A 86 2.49 13.54 -20.45
N LEU A 87 3.15 12.68 -19.66
CA LEU A 87 4.30 11.87 -20.08
C LEU A 87 3.93 10.42 -20.42
N LEU A 88 3.04 9.81 -19.64
CA LEU A 88 2.65 8.40 -19.68
C LEU A 88 1.16 8.27 -19.33
N PRO A 89 0.24 8.70 -20.22
CA PRO A 89 -1.20 8.81 -19.92
C PRO A 89 -1.83 7.53 -19.36
N ASP A 90 -1.43 6.36 -19.86
CA ASP A 90 -1.95 5.05 -19.42
C ASP A 90 -1.64 4.78 -17.92
N TYR A 91 -0.56 5.35 -17.40
CA TYR A 91 -0.13 5.20 -16.01
C TYR A 91 -0.63 6.32 -15.08
N ALA A 92 -1.33 7.34 -15.58
CA ALA A 92 -1.80 8.45 -14.75
C ALA A 92 -2.75 7.99 -13.62
N LEU A 93 -3.76 7.19 -13.95
CA LEU A 93 -4.65 6.60 -12.95
C LEU A 93 -3.94 5.59 -12.03
N PRO A 94 -3.17 4.61 -12.52
CA PRO A 94 -2.39 3.71 -11.67
C PRO A 94 -1.50 4.45 -10.66
N ILE A 95 -0.79 5.49 -11.09
CA ILE A 95 0.11 6.28 -10.23
C ILE A 95 -0.69 7.13 -9.22
N LEU A 96 -1.82 7.72 -9.63
CA LEU A 96 -2.74 8.39 -8.71
C LEU A 96 -3.18 7.47 -7.58
N LEU A 97 -3.64 6.27 -7.92
CA LEU A 97 -4.11 5.29 -6.94
C LEU A 97 -2.98 4.83 -6.02
N MET A 98 -1.81 4.50 -6.58
CA MET A 98 -0.65 4.07 -5.81
C MET A 98 -0.13 5.15 -4.88
N SER A 99 0.05 6.38 -5.35
CA SER A 99 0.57 7.47 -4.53
C SER A 99 -0.42 7.98 -3.48
N GLY A 100 -1.73 7.93 -3.78
CA GLY A 100 -2.81 8.44 -2.91
C GLY A 100 -3.37 7.45 -1.90
N ILE A 101 -2.93 6.18 -1.91
CA ILE A 101 -3.35 5.20 -0.91
C ILE A 101 -2.63 5.40 0.43
N SER A 102 -3.16 4.79 1.48
CA SER A 102 -2.56 4.81 2.81
C SER A 102 -1.14 4.25 2.84
N THR A 103 -0.36 4.72 3.82
CA THR A 103 0.94 4.13 4.17
C THR A 103 0.77 2.66 4.54
N GLY A 104 1.64 1.81 4.03
CA GLY A 104 1.61 0.37 4.27
C GLY A 104 2.04 0.02 5.69
N VAL A 105 1.43 -1.00 6.27
CA VAL A 105 1.66 -1.44 7.66
C VAL A 105 3.10 -1.90 7.93
N LEU A 106 3.87 -2.20 6.89
CA LEU A 106 5.29 -2.52 7.02
C LEU A 106 6.19 -1.27 7.23
N ALA A 107 5.66 -0.05 7.06
CA ALA A 107 6.45 1.18 7.20
C ALA A 107 7.13 1.32 8.57
N PRO A 108 6.48 1.08 9.73
CA PRO A 108 7.14 1.14 11.03
C PRO A 108 8.29 0.12 11.16
N PHE A 109 8.10 -1.09 10.65
CA PHE A 109 9.15 -2.12 10.66
C PHE A 109 10.36 -1.70 9.81
N ILE A 110 10.14 -1.18 8.60
CA ILE A 110 11.23 -0.69 7.74
C ILE A 110 11.92 0.52 8.37
N SER A 111 11.15 1.44 8.98
CA SER A 111 11.69 2.57 9.71
C SER A 111 12.63 2.12 10.83
N SER A 112 12.26 1.08 11.58
CA SER A 112 13.13 0.52 12.60
C SER A 112 14.44 -0.08 12.03
N LEU A 113 14.39 -0.73 10.87
CA LEU A 113 15.59 -1.25 10.18
C LEU A 113 16.53 -0.15 9.68
N LEU A 114 16.02 1.05 9.45
CA LEU A 114 16.77 2.22 8.99
C LEU A 114 17.18 3.15 10.13
N ASN A 115 16.89 2.79 11.39
CA ASN A 115 17.01 3.66 12.57
C ASN A 115 16.26 5.00 12.38
N ALA A 116 15.11 4.93 11.72
CA ALA A 116 14.17 6.04 11.51
C ALA A 116 13.09 6.04 12.60
N SER A 117 12.31 7.13 12.68
CA SER A 117 11.22 7.29 13.64
C SER A 117 10.08 6.30 13.37
N THR A 118 10.07 5.21 14.14
CA THR A 118 9.03 4.16 14.08
C THR A 118 7.67 4.71 14.47
N LEU A 119 7.63 5.62 15.46
CA LEU A 119 6.41 6.25 15.92
C LEU A 119 5.79 7.12 14.81
N LEU A 120 6.58 7.95 14.12
CA LEU A 120 6.08 8.77 13.01
C LEU A 120 5.52 7.88 11.88
N ALA A 121 6.22 6.80 11.52
CA ALA A 121 5.75 5.86 10.52
C ALA A 121 4.45 5.15 10.95
N LEU A 122 4.31 4.79 12.22
CA LEU A 122 3.09 4.20 12.77
C LEU A 122 1.91 5.17 12.70
N MET A 123 2.13 6.42 13.11
CA MET A 123 1.11 7.48 13.03
C MET A 123 0.67 7.70 11.58
N MET A 124 1.61 7.71 10.62
CA MET A 124 1.29 7.80 9.19
C MET A 124 0.44 6.64 8.71
N VAL A 125 0.73 5.40 9.13
CA VAL A 125 -0.10 4.23 8.79
C VAL A 125 -1.53 4.42 9.28
N VAL A 126 -1.72 4.78 10.54
CA VAL A 126 -3.05 4.92 11.14
C VAL A 126 -3.84 6.04 10.49
N ILE A 127 -3.29 7.26 10.48
CA ILE A 127 -4.02 8.45 10.03
C ILE A 127 -4.32 8.37 8.54
N THR A 128 -3.34 7.94 7.71
CA THR A 128 -3.59 7.81 6.28
C THR A 128 -4.58 6.69 5.96
N SER A 129 -4.60 5.60 6.74
CA SER A 129 -5.61 4.54 6.55
C SER A 129 -7.02 5.00 6.89
N LEU A 130 -7.19 5.85 7.91
CA LEU A 130 -8.50 6.43 8.26
C LEU A 130 -8.98 7.46 7.22
N LEU A 131 -8.06 8.20 6.60
CA LEU A 131 -8.39 9.25 5.63
C LEU A 131 -8.52 8.74 4.19
N ALA A 132 -7.80 7.67 3.82
CA ALA A 132 -7.77 7.15 2.45
C ALA A 132 -9.15 6.80 1.86
N PRO A 133 -10.14 6.25 2.61
CA PRO A 133 -11.48 5.99 2.10
C PRO A 133 -12.22 7.22 1.57
N PHE A 134 -11.84 8.40 2.01
CA PHE A 134 -12.42 9.67 1.57
C PHE A 134 -11.55 10.37 0.53
N SER A 135 -10.24 10.49 0.81
CA SER A 135 -9.32 11.24 -0.03
C SER A 135 -9.13 10.60 -1.41
N LEU A 136 -8.90 9.29 -1.47
CA LEU A 136 -8.62 8.62 -2.74
C LEU A 136 -9.83 8.64 -3.70
N PRO A 137 -11.07 8.26 -3.28
CA PRO A 137 -12.24 8.40 -4.13
C PRO A 137 -12.53 9.85 -4.54
N ALA A 138 -12.29 10.82 -3.65
CA ALA A 138 -12.46 12.23 -3.96
C ALA A 138 -11.51 12.68 -5.08
N LEU A 139 -10.23 12.30 -5.01
CA LEU A 139 -9.26 12.59 -6.07
C LEU A 139 -9.65 11.94 -7.40
N VAL A 140 -10.03 10.66 -7.39
CA VAL A 140 -10.49 9.97 -8.59
C VAL A 140 -11.70 10.69 -9.19
N LYS A 141 -12.69 11.07 -8.37
CA LYS A 141 -13.88 11.79 -8.83
C LYS A 141 -13.56 13.17 -9.37
N LEU A 142 -12.68 13.92 -8.73
CA LEU A 142 -12.30 15.28 -9.13
C LEU A 142 -11.48 15.29 -10.43
N LEU A 143 -10.52 14.37 -10.57
CA LEU A 143 -9.58 14.36 -11.68
C LEU A 143 -10.09 13.58 -12.90
N LEU A 144 -10.86 12.52 -12.68
CA LEU A 144 -11.30 11.58 -13.71
C LEU A 144 -12.81 11.44 -13.83
N GLY A 145 -13.59 12.14 -13.00
CA GLY A 145 -15.02 11.96 -12.92
C GLY A 145 -15.82 12.32 -14.20
N ARG A 146 -15.19 12.99 -15.16
CA ARG A 146 -15.78 13.26 -16.49
C ARG A 146 -15.55 12.11 -17.48
N THR A 147 -14.51 11.30 -17.25
CA THR A 147 -14.09 10.21 -18.14
C THR A 147 -14.48 8.83 -17.61
N LEU A 148 -14.73 8.72 -16.29
CA LEU A 148 -15.08 7.45 -15.63
C LEU A 148 -16.46 7.55 -14.98
N GLU A 149 -17.41 6.74 -15.45
CA GLU A 149 -18.76 6.61 -14.88
C GLU A 149 -18.75 5.71 -13.61
N ILE A 150 -17.80 5.94 -12.70
CA ILE A 150 -17.70 5.16 -11.47
C ILE A 150 -18.34 5.94 -10.33
N SER A 151 -19.23 5.27 -9.60
CA SER A 151 -19.89 5.87 -8.44
C SER A 151 -18.87 6.18 -7.34
N PHE A 152 -18.74 7.47 -6.99
CA PHE A 152 -17.95 7.94 -5.85
C PHE A 152 -18.33 7.20 -4.56
N LEU A 153 -19.64 7.07 -4.30
CA LEU A 153 -20.13 6.42 -3.10
C LEU A 153 -19.77 4.92 -3.04
N SER A 154 -19.75 4.25 -4.20
CA SER A 154 -19.31 2.84 -4.26
C SER A 154 -17.85 2.70 -3.90
N MET A 155 -16.97 3.58 -4.39
CA MET A 155 -15.55 3.58 -4.03
C MET A 155 -15.33 3.85 -2.55
N VAL A 156 -16.00 4.87 -2.00
CA VAL A 156 -15.97 5.19 -0.56
C VAL A 156 -16.44 3.99 0.26
N ARG A 157 -17.59 3.39 -0.08
CA ARG A 157 -18.16 2.24 0.63
C ARG A 157 -17.20 1.05 0.67
N VAL A 158 -16.58 0.72 -0.46
CA VAL A 158 -15.62 -0.39 -0.54
C VAL A 158 -14.42 -0.13 0.37
N LEU A 159 -13.78 1.04 0.29
CA LEU A 159 -12.63 1.37 1.13
C LEU A 159 -12.99 1.48 2.62
N MET A 160 -14.16 2.06 2.94
CA MET A 160 -14.67 2.11 4.31
C MET A 160 -14.83 0.71 4.90
N MET A 161 -15.50 -0.20 4.18
CA MET A 161 -15.70 -1.57 4.65
C MET A 161 -14.37 -2.30 4.85
N VAL A 162 -13.46 -2.21 3.87
CA VAL A 162 -12.20 -2.93 3.89
C VAL A 162 -11.26 -2.45 5.01
N ILE A 163 -11.32 -1.16 5.38
CA ILE A 163 -10.43 -0.58 6.39
C ILE A 163 -11.10 -0.56 7.78
N PHE A 164 -12.31 0.01 7.90
CA PHE A 164 -12.91 0.24 9.21
C PHE A 164 -13.46 -1.03 9.86
N VAL A 165 -14.02 -1.97 9.08
CA VAL A 165 -14.55 -3.22 9.66
C VAL A 165 -13.43 -4.02 10.33
N PRO A 166 -12.30 -4.35 9.67
CA PRO A 166 -11.21 -5.07 10.33
C PRO A 166 -10.54 -4.27 11.44
N ALA A 167 -10.42 -2.93 11.31
CA ALA A 167 -9.89 -2.08 12.37
C ALA A 167 -10.76 -2.13 13.63
N PHE A 168 -12.09 -2.05 13.47
CA PHE A 168 -13.05 -2.15 14.57
C PHE A 168 -12.94 -3.52 15.29
N PHE A 169 -12.94 -4.63 14.53
CA PHE A 169 -12.81 -5.96 15.12
C PHE A 169 -11.44 -6.17 15.79
N ALA A 170 -10.37 -5.63 15.23
CA ALA A 170 -9.04 -5.69 15.84
C ALA A 170 -9.01 -4.94 17.19
N ALA A 171 -9.60 -3.74 17.25
CA ALA A 171 -9.70 -2.96 18.48
C ALA A 171 -10.57 -3.67 19.54
N LEU A 172 -11.71 -4.22 19.13
CA LEU A 172 -12.63 -4.93 20.01
C LEU A 172 -11.98 -6.18 20.63
N LEU A 173 -11.39 -7.04 19.80
CA LEU A 173 -10.75 -8.28 20.27
C LEU A 173 -9.52 -8.01 21.15
N ARG A 174 -8.80 -6.92 20.90
CA ARG A 174 -7.68 -6.52 21.75
C ARG A 174 -8.13 -6.23 23.20
N GLN A 175 -9.30 -5.62 23.37
CA GLN A 175 -9.85 -5.36 24.70
C GLN A 175 -10.37 -6.62 25.40
N TRP A 176 -11.00 -7.53 24.65
CA TRP A 176 -11.73 -8.64 25.25
C TRP A 176 -10.92 -9.94 25.37
N VAL A 177 -10.02 -10.20 24.42
CA VAL A 177 -9.29 -11.49 24.35
C VAL A 177 -7.80 -11.32 24.03
N PRO A 178 -7.04 -10.50 24.79
CA PRO A 178 -5.65 -10.19 24.46
C PRO A 178 -4.73 -11.42 24.49
N SER A 179 -5.04 -12.40 25.35
CA SER A 179 -4.28 -13.66 25.46
C SER A 179 -4.44 -14.55 24.20
N PHE A 180 -5.61 -14.54 23.60
CA PHE A 180 -5.85 -15.26 22.33
C PHE A 180 -5.09 -14.61 21.18
N LEU A 181 -5.06 -13.27 21.13
CA LEU A 181 -4.35 -12.54 20.07
C LEU A 181 -2.85 -12.81 20.09
N ARG A 182 -2.23 -12.90 21.27
CA ARG A 182 -0.80 -13.30 21.41
C ARG A 182 -0.50 -14.67 20.81
N LYS A 183 -1.44 -15.60 20.83
CA LYS A 183 -1.29 -16.92 20.20
C LYS A 183 -1.38 -16.85 18.66
N LEU A 184 -2.03 -15.83 18.09
CA LEU A 184 -2.16 -15.63 16.67
C LEU A 184 -0.94 -14.93 16.03
N GLU A 185 -0.15 -14.19 16.81
CA GLU A 185 1.01 -13.44 16.31
C GLU A 185 1.99 -14.27 15.46
N PRO A 186 2.44 -15.47 15.89
CA PRO A 186 3.37 -16.27 15.09
C PRO A 186 2.76 -16.80 13.79
N MET A 187 1.43 -16.90 13.71
CA MET A 187 0.71 -17.35 12.51
C MET A 187 0.48 -16.24 11.48
N GLN A 188 0.66 -14.97 11.86
CA GLN A 188 0.34 -13.84 10.98
C GLN A 188 1.11 -13.89 9.65
N PHE A 189 2.41 -14.15 9.69
CA PHE A 189 3.22 -14.17 8.46
C PHE A 189 2.80 -15.29 7.50
N PRO A 190 2.76 -16.58 7.89
CA PRO A 190 2.33 -17.64 6.98
C PRO A 190 0.89 -17.46 6.49
N VAL A 191 -0.03 -17.02 7.34
CA VAL A 191 -1.41 -16.74 6.94
C VAL A 191 -1.46 -15.59 5.94
N SER A 192 -0.69 -14.52 6.15
CA SER A 192 -0.60 -13.40 5.19
C SER A 192 -0.09 -13.84 3.83
N LEU A 193 0.89 -14.75 3.76
CA LEU A 193 1.39 -15.30 2.50
C LEU A 193 0.30 -16.04 1.73
N VAL A 194 -0.46 -16.91 2.42
CA VAL A 194 -1.59 -17.65 1.83
C VAL A 194 -2.66 -16.69 1.34
N ILE A 195 -3.02 -15.69 2.15
CA ILE A 195 -4.02 -14.69 1.77
C ILE A 195 -3.58 -13.91 0.52
N ILE A 196 -2.34 -13.46 0.47
CA ILE A 196 -1.80 -12.73 -0.69
C ILE A 196 -1.82 -13.60 -1.95
N ALA A 197 -1.45 -14.89 -1.82
CA ALA A 197 -1.54 -15.83 -2.93
C ALA A 197 -2.98 -15.98 -3.43
N CYS A 198 -3.94 -16.17 -2.53
CA CYS A 198 -5.36 -16.28 -2.87
C CYS A 198 -5.93 -15.00 -3.48
N VAL A 199 -5.51 -13.81 -2.99
CA VAL A 199 -5.89 -12.52 -3.59
C VAL A 199 -5.40 -12.43 -5.03
N ASN A 200 -4.13 -12.74 -5.29
CA ASN A 200 -3.58 -12.71 -6.64
C ASN A 200 -4.28 -13.71 -7.56
N LEU A 201 -4.47 -14.95 -7.10
CA LEU A 201 -5.23 -15.99 -7.83
C LEU A 201 -6.69 -15.59 -8.09
N GLY A 202 -7.28 -14.73 -7.27
CA GLY A 202 -8.63 -14.23 -7.48
C GLY A 202 -8.72 -12.99 -8.39
N VAL A 203 -7.68 -12.17 -8.42
CA VAL A 203 -7.66 -10.90 -9.17
C VAL A 203 -7.14 -11.07 -10.59
N PHE A 204 -5.98 -11.71 -10.79
CA PHE A 204 -5.27 -11.70 -12.06
C PHE A 204 -5.87 -12.58 -13.18
N PRO A 205 -6.64 -13.65 -12.92
CA PRO A 205 -7.26 -14.46 -13.97
C PRO A 205 -8.10 -13.68 -14.96
N LYS A 206 -8.83 -12.67 -14.50
CA LYS A 206 -9.68 -11.85 -15.36
C LYS A 206 -8.90 -10.97 -16.35
N TYR A 207 -7.60 -10.83 -16.14
CA TYR A 207 -6.70 -10.04 -17.00
C TYR A 207 -5.78 -10.91 -17.85
N SER A 208 -5.98 -12.24 -17.88
CA SER A 208 -5.11 -13.18 -18.60
C SER A 208 -4.97 -12.81 -20.07
N SER A 209 -6.07 -12.50 -20.78
CA SER A 209 -6.06 -12.08 -22.18
C SER A 209 -5.22 -10.80 -22.40
N TYR A 210 -5.36 -9.82 -21.52
CA TYR A 210 -4.57 -8.59 -21.59
C TYR A 210 -3.06 -8.85 -21.55
N PHE A 211 -2.61 -9.75 -20.66
CA PHE A 211 -1.18 -10.08 -20.57
C PHE A 211 -0.68 -10.98 -21.69
N THR A 212 -1.56 -11.78 -22.29
CA THR A 212 -1.23 -12.56 -23.49
C THR A 212 -1.03 -11.65 -24.70
N GLU A 213 -1.86 -10.62 -24.85
CA GLU A 213 -1.78 -9.65 -25.93
C GLU A 213 -0.64 -8.61 -25.70
N ARG A 214 -0.32 -8.29 -24.45
CA ARG A 214 0.71 -7.31 -24.06
C ARG A 214 1.68 -7.90 -23.04
N PRO A 215 2.55 -8.84 -23.42
CA PRO A 215 3.47 -9.50 -22.48
C PRO A 215 4.49 -8.53 -21.84
N ALA A 216 4.81 -7.43 -22.54
CA ALA A 216 5.71 -6.39 -22.04
C ALA A 216 5.09 -5.56 -20.88
N ALA A 217 3.77 -5.57 -20.70
CA ALA A 217 3.08 -4.70 -19.72
C ALA A 217 3.55 -4.91 -18.27
N VAL A 218 3.94 -6.14 -17.90
CA VAL A 218 4.48 -6.42 -16.55
C VAL A 218 5.85 -5.78 -16.37
N VAL A 219 6.71 -5.82 -17.41
CA VAL A 219 8.05 -5.22 -17.38
C VAL A 219 7.96 -3.70 -17.36
N GLU A 220 7.07 -3.13 -18.17
CA GLU A 220 6.78 -1.69 -18.16
C GLU A 220 6.29 -1.23 -16.78
N ALA A 221 5.32 -1.94 -16.21
CA ALA A 221 4.82 -1.66 -14.84
C ALA A 221 5.94 -1.78 -13.79
N LEU A 222 6.87 -2.71 -13.95
CA LEU A 222 8.00 -2.86 -13.05
C LEU A 222 8.94 -1.64 -13.12
N VAL A 223 9.27 -1.16 -14.33
CA VAL A 223 10.09 0.05 -14.52
C VAL A 223 9.40 1.27 -13.88
N VAL A 224 8.10 1.45 -14.16
CA VAL A 224 7.30 2.53 -13.57
C VAL A 224 7.28 2.42 -12.04
N ALA A 225 7.17 1.20 -11.49
CA ALA A 225 7.20 0.96 -10.05
C ALA A 225 8.53 1.40 -9.40
N PHE A 226 9.68 1.11 -10.04
CA PHE A 226 10.99 1.56 -9.55
C PHE A 226 11.12 3.08 -9.57
N VAL A 227 10.73 3.72 -10.66
CA VAL A 227 10.75 5.20 -10.79
C VAL A 227 9.83 5.83 -9.75
N LEU A 228 8.60 5.35 -9.62
CA LEU A 228 7.64 5.84 -8.63
C LEU A 228 8.16 5.68 -7.20
N SER A 229 8.74 4.52 -6.88
CA SER A 229 9.32 4.27 -5.56
C SER A 229 10.45 5.24 -5.23
N ALA A 230 11.37 5.47 -6.17
CA ALA A 230 12.47 6.42 -5.99
C ALA A 230 11.94 7.86 -5.76
N ILE A 231 11.00 8.31 -6.61
CA ILE A 231 10.37 9.64 -6.49
C ILE A 231 9.73 9.82 -5.12
N LEU A 232 8.94 8.83 -4.66
CA LEU A 232 8.24 8.92 -3.39
C LEU A 232 9.17 8.90 -2.18
N HIS A 233 10.27 8.15 -2.22
CA HIS A 233 11.31 8.21 -1.17
C HIS A 233 11.93 9.60 -1.10
N VAL A 234 12.28 10.19 -2.25
CA VAL A 234 12.85 11.54 -2.34
C VAL A 234 11.86 12.58 -1.81
N ILE A 235 10.61 12.55 -2.29
CA ILE A 235 9.59 13.50 -1.85
C ILE A 235 9.35 13.39 -0.34
N GLY A 236 9.14 12.19 0.19
CA GLY A 236 8.90 11.98 1.63
C GLY A 236 10.06 12.45 2.50
N PHE A 237 11.29 12.29 2.02
CA PHE A 237 12.48 12.80 2.68
C PHE A 237 12.52 14.33 2.72
N PHE A 238 12.17 15.00 1.62
CA PHE A 238 12.21 16.46 1.54
C PHE A 238 11.02 17.15 2.23
N VAL A 239 9.86 16.52 2.28
CA VAL A 239 8.70 17.05 3.04
C VAL A 239 9.03 17.17 4.54
N THR A 240 9.94 16.32 5.04
CA THR A 240 10.39 16.32 6.44
C THR A 240 11.77 16.96 6.64
N LEU A 241 12.28 17.74 5.67
CA LEU A 241 13.66 18.27 5.66
C LEU A 241 14.02 19.10 6.91
N SER A 242 13.05 19.84 7.46
CA SER A 242 13.24 20.68 8.66
C SER A 242 13.24 19.89 9.97
N LYS A 243 13.08 18.56 9.94
CA LYS A 243 12.99 17.68 11.10
C LYS A 243 14.32 16.93 11.33
N ARG A 244 14.33 16.18 12.44
CA ARG A 244 15.47 15.31 12.74
C ARG A 244 15.68 14.26 11.65
N LYS A 245 16.88 13.74 11.54
CA LYS A 245 17.26 12.72 10.56
C LYS A 245 16.32 11.50 10.58
N GLU A 246 15.97 11.05 11.79
CA GLU A 246 15.08 9.92 11.99
C GLU A 246 13.69 10.17 11.41
N ASP A 247 13.17 11.41 11.51
CA ASP A 247 11.89 11.80 10.95
C ASP A 247 11.94 11.92 9.42
N ARG A 248 13.07 12.40 8.88
CA ARG A 248 13.29 12.50 7.43
C ARG A 248 13.29 11.13 6.75
N LEU A 249 13.96 10.15 7.38
CA LEU A 249 13.97 8.78 6.91
C LEU A 249 12.58 8.12 7.06
N ALA A 250 11.89 8.38 8.16
CA ALA A 250 10.52 7.90 8.36
C ALA A 250 9.53 8.49 7.35
N GLY A 251 9.68 9.77 6.99
CA GLY A 251 8.94 10.42 5.91
C GLY A 251 9.15 9.72 4.57
N ALA A 252 10.43 9.48 4.19
CA ALA A 252 10.77 8.76 2.97
C ALA A 252 10.10 7.38 2.92
N VAL A 253 10.22 6.60 4.00
CA VAL A 253 9.59 5.28 4.10
C VAL A 253 8.06 5.37 4.04
N SER A 254 7.45 6.31 4.76
CA SER A 254 5.99 6.44 4.84
C SER A 254 5.36 6.82 3.50
N PHE A 255 6.06 7.58 2.66
CA PHE A 255 5.58 7.93 1.33
C PHE A 255 5.72 6.78 0.35
N ALA A 256 6.81 6.03 0.39
CA ALA A 256 7.10 4.97 -0.57
C ALA A 256 6.52 3.60 -0.16
N CYS A 257 6.33 3.36 1.14
CA CYS A 257 5.70 2.15 1.64
C CYS A 257 4.18 2.28 1.56
N MET A 258 3.57 1.65 0.57
CA MET A 258 2.13 1.73 0.31
C MET A 258 1.41 0.43 0.68
N ASN A 259 0.10 0.52 0.86
CA ASN A 259 -0.75 -0.64 1.08
C ASN A 259 -1.09 -1.31 -0.27
N ASN A 260 -0.11 -2.02 -0.85
CA ASN A 260 -0.21 -2.60 -2.20
C ASN A 260 -1.38 -3.57 -2.36
N VAL A 261 -1.62 -4.44 -1.36
CA VAL A 261 -2.69 -5.44 -1.45
C VAL A 261 -4.06 -4.78 -1.47
N LEU A 262 -4.23 -3.68 -0.72
CA LEU A 262 -5.44 -2.88 -0.77
C LEU A 262 -5.67 -2.28 -2.17
N ILE A 263 -4.62 -1.75 -2.82
CA ILE A 263 -4.72 -1.25 -4.19
C ILE A 263 -5.03 -2.37 -5.19
N ILE A 264 -4.41 -3.54 -5.08
CA ILE A 264 -4.70 -4.69 -5.96
C ILE A 264 -6.21 -4.98 -5.93
N VAL A 265 -6.80 -5.11 -4.75
CA VAL A 265 -8.21 -5.46 -4.60
C VAL A 265 -9.13 -4.30 -4.98
N PHE A 266 -8.86 -3.09 -4.47
CA PHE A 266 -9.66 -1.91 -4.77
C PHE A 266 -9.67 -1.59 -6.27
N SER A 267 -8.48 -1.49 -6.87
CA SER A 267 -8.39 -1.13 -8.29
C SER A 267 -8.98 -2.20 -9.19
N SER A 268 -8.86 -3.46 -8.81
CA SER A 268 -9.45 -4.56 -9.58
C SER A 268 -10.98 -4.55 -9.64
N GLN A 269 -11.66 -3.87 -8.72
CA GLN A 269 -13.12 -3.76 -8.73
C GLN A 269 -13.64 -2.65 -9.67
N PHE A 270 -12.83 -1.61 -9.87
CA PHE A 270 -13.29 -0.39 -10.53
C PHE A 270 -12.53 -0.06 -11.81
N PHE A 271 -11.31 -0.59 -11.97
CA PHE A 271 -10.39 -0.14 -13.03
C PHE A 271 -9.81 -1.31 -13.81
N GLY A 272 -9.08 -0.98 -14.87
CA GLY A 272 -8.41 -1.94 -15.73
C GLY A 272 -7.18 -2.62 -15.09
N PRO A 273 -6.44 -3.41 -15.88
CA PRO A 273 -5.37 -4.28 -15.38
C PRO A 273 -4.10 -3.56 -14.90
N LEU A 274 -3.81 -2.33 -15.36
CA LEU A 274 -2.55 -1.66 -15.08
C LEU A 274 -2.37 -1.31 -13.60
N ALA A 275 -3.43 -0.84 -12.92
CA ALA A 275 -3.33 -0.44 -11.53
C ALA A 275 -3.07 -1.63 -10.57
N PRO A 276 -3.79 -2.76 -10.62
CA PRO A 276 -3.47 -3.91 -9.80
C PRO A 276 -2.11 -4.54 -10.18
N THR A 277 -1.69 -4.48 -11.46
CA THR A 277 -0.37 -4.95 -11.89
C THR A 277 0.74 -4.09 -11.30
N LEU A 278 0.65 -2.77 -11.42
CA LEU A 278 1.62 -1.85 -10.83
C LEU A 278 1.75 -2.09 -9.32
N ALA A 279 0.61 -2.26 -8.62
CA ALA A 279 0.62 -2.53 -7.19
C ALA A 279 1.27 -3.88 -6.82
N ALA A 280 1.08 -4.91 -7.62
CA ALA A 280 1.68 -6.22 -7.37
C ALA A 280 3.20 -6.19 -7.59
N VAL A 281 3.67 -5.60 -8.69
CA VAL A 281 5.13 -5.54 -8.99
C VAL A 281 5.86 -4.52 -8.11
N TYR A 282 5.17 -3.54 -7.53
CA TYR A 282 5.75 -2.53 -6.65
C TYR A 282 6.41 -3.10 -5.39
N ILE A 283 6.08 -4.31 -5.01
CA ILE A 283 6.73 -4.98 -3.88
C ILE A 283 8.23 -5.13 -4.08
N LEU A 284 8.68 -5.28 -5.33
CA LEU A 284 10.11 -5.45 -5.66
C LEU A 284 10.92 -4.18 -5.36
N PRO A 285 10.61 -2.99 -5.94
CA PRO A 285 11.29 -1.76 -5.57
C PRO A 285 11.14 -1.42 -4.09
N PHE A 286 10.01 -1.73 -3.47
CA PHE A 286 9.79 -1.55 -2.05
C PHE A 286 10.91 -2.19 -1.18
N PHE A 287 11.28 -3.44 -1.44
CA PHE A 287 12.36 -4.10 -0.70
C PHE A 287 13.75 -3.66 -1.17
N LEU A 288 13.96 -3.46 -2.47
CA LEU A 288 15.28 -3.10 -3.01
C LEU A 288 15.71 -1.69 -2.59
N MET A 289 14.78 -0.75 -2.43
CA MET A 289 15.08 0.63 -2.02
C MET A 289 15.49 0.77 -0.55
N ILE A 290 15.32 -0.28 0.28
CA ILE A 290 15.87 -0.29 1.65
C ILE A 290 17.40 -0.14 1.65
N VAL A 291 18.08 -0.71 0.65
CA VAL A 291 19.56 -0.65 0.56
C VAL A 291 20.02 0.78 0.28
N PRO A 292 19.60 1.46 -0.79
CA PRO A 292 20.01 2.86 -1.01
C PRO A 292 19.53 3.80 0.09
N ALA A 293 18.35 3.59 0.69
CA ALA A 293 17.87 4.38 1.82
C ALA A 293 18.80 4.25 3.05
N ARG A 294 19.33 3.04 3.31
CA ARG A 294 20.31 2.81 4.39
C ARG A 294 21.64 3.51 4.11
N ILE A 295 22.11 3.52 2.85
CA ILE A 295 23.35 4.21 2.45
C ILE A 295 23.15 5.72 2.59
N ALA A 296 22.07 6.27 2.05
CA ALA A 296 21.70 7.68 2.18
C ALA A 296 21.63 8.10 3.66
N GLY A 297 20.99 7.27 4.50
CA GLY A 297 20.92 7.51 5.94
C GLY A 297 22.29 7.59 6.63
N LYS A 298 23.32 6.92 6.16
CA LYS A 298 24.68 7.04 6.70
C LYS A 298 25.41 8.32 6.25
N LEU A 299 25.08 8.83 5.06
CA LEU A 299 25.70 10.03 4.47
C LEU A 299 25.12 11.33 5.03
N ILE A 300 23.90 11.29 5.54
CA ILE A 300 23.22 12.44 6.14
C ILE A 300 23.74 12.58 7.58
N ARG A 301 24.44 13.67 7.84
CA ARG A 301 24.89 14.10 9.18
C ARG A 301 23.78 14.81 9.93
#